data_897b84cc54df9b386a9529398358df8b
#
_entry.id   897b84cc54df9b386a9529398358df8b
#
_cell.length_a   1.000
_cell.length_b   1.000
_cell.length_c   1.000
_cell.angle_alpha   90.00
_cell.angle_beta   90.00
_cell.angle_gamma   90.00
#
_symmetry.space_group_name_H-M   'P 1'
#
loop_
_entity.id
_entity.type
_entity.pdbx_description
1 polymer ?
#
loop_
_entity_poly.entity_id
_entity_poly.type
_entity_poly.pdbx_seq_one_letter_code
_entity_poly.pdbx_strand_id
1 'polypeptide(L)'
;MTKQNSFTKEELLACGRGEMFGAGNAQLPLPPMLMFDRIVKITDEGGKYGNGQIIAELDITPDLWFFDCHFTGDPVMPGCLGLDAMWQLVGFYLGWAGGPGRGRALGAGEVKFSGQVLPHAKLATYTIDLKRVIMRKLVMGIADATMQIDGREIYVANDLRVGLFTRTDNF
;
A
#
# COMPACT_ATOMS: atom_id res chain seq x y z
N MET A 1 -20.86 -14.37 4.25
CA MET A 1 -19.94 -13.78 5.25
C MET A 1 -19.43 -12.44 4.75
N THR A 2 -19.52 -11.42 5.59
CA THR A 2 -18.96 -10.12 5.28
C THR A 2 -17.43 -10.21 5.37
N LYS A 3 -16.71 -9.71 4.36
CA LYS A 3 -15.25 -9.61 4.39
C LYS A 3 -14.82 -8.66 5.51
N GLN A 4 -13.69 -8.95 6.12
CA GLN A 4 -13.07 -8.07 7.10
C GLN A 4 -12.73 -6.73 6.43
N ASN A 5 -13.05 -5.62 7.08
CA ASN A 5 -12.94 -4.28 6.49
C ASN A 5 -11.90 -3.37 7.17
N SER A 6 -11.15 -3.90 8.12
CA SER A 6 -10.02 -3.22 8.78
C SER A 6 -9.02 -4.26 9.28
N PHE A 7 -7.76 -3.85 9.45
CA PHE A 7 -6.69 -4.77 9.84
C PHE A 7 -5.74 -4.08 10.82
N THR A 8 -5.42 -4.79 11.89
CA THR A 8 -4.43 -4.34 12.90
C THR A 8 -3.02 -4.60 12.42
N LYS A 9 -2.04 -4.03 13.10
CA LYS A 9 -0.61 -4.29 12.85
C LYS A 9 -0.30 -5.78 12.90
N GLU A 10 -0.79 -6.49 13.91
CA GLU A 10 -0.56 -7.93 14.07
C GLU A 10 -1.11 -8.74 12.89
N GLU A 11 -2.28 -8.36 12.39
CA GLU A 11 -2.87 -9.01 11.22
C GLU A 11 -2.05 -8.73 9.95
N LEU A 12 -1.52 -7.50 9.81
CA LEU A 12 -0.64 -7.17 8.68
C LEU A 12 0.68 -7.95 8.74
N LEU A 13 1.24 -8.13 9.93
CA LEU A 13 2.43 -8.97 10.11
C LEU A 13 2.15 -10.43 9.78
N ALA A 14 0.99 -10.95 10.14
CA ALA A 14 0.55 -12.30 9.74
C ALA A 14 0.47 -12.42 8.21
N CYS A 15 -0.05 -11.39 7.53
CA CYS A 15 -0.03 -11.35 6.07
C CYS A 15 1.41 -11.39 5.54
N GLY A 16 2.31 -10.65 6.16
CA GLY A 16 3.73 -10.63 5.80
C GLY A 16 4.41 -12.00 5.96
N ARG A 17 3.96 -12.81 6.92
CA ARG A 17 4.44 -14.18 7.11
C ARG A 17 3.78 -15.21 6.20
N GLY A 18 2.87 -14.77 5.31
CA GLY A 18 2.15 -15.68 4.41
C GLY A 18 0.98 -16.41 5.04
N GLU A 19 0.52 -15.98 6.21
CA GLU A 19 -0.51 -16.68 6.99
C GLU A 19 -1.95 -16.21 6.67
N MET A 20 -2.11 -15.22 5.79
CA MET A 20 -3.44 -14.62 5.56
C MET A 20 -4.14 -15.12 4.30
N PHE A 21 -3.45 -15.12 3.16
CA PHE A 21 -4.07 -15.45 1.86
C PHE A 21 -3.65 -16.82 1.32
N GLY A 22 -2.81 -17.54 2.05
CA GLY A 22 -2.35 -18.86 1.68
C GLY A 22 -1.01 -18.88 0.94
N ALA A 23 -0.40 -20.04 0.87
CA ALA A 23 0.89 -20.24 0.23
C ALA A 23 0.83 -19.86 -1.26
N GLY A 24 1.83 -19.11 -1.73
CA GLY A 24 1.92 -18.69 -3.13
C GLY A 24 1.01 -17.54 -3.51
N ASN A 25 0.30 -16.96 -2.57
CA ASN A 25 -0.60 -15.83 -2.78
C ASN A 25 -0.01 -14.52 -2.27
N ALA A 26 -0.79 -13.43 -2.38
CA ALA A 26 -0.36 -12.09 -2.01
C ALA A 26 0.15 -12.03 -0.56
N GLN A 27 1.21 -11.29 -0.37
CA GLN A 27 1.91 -11.15 0.90
C GLN A 27 2.42 -9.74 1.04
N LEU A 28 2.23 -9.12 2.20
CA LEU A 28 2.87 -7.85 2.50
C LEU A 28 4.35 -8.09 2.80
N PRO A 29 5.22 -7.09 2.57
CA PRO A 29 6.56 -7.17 3.12
C PRO A 29 6.51 -7.07 4.64
N LEU A 30 7.50 -7.65 5.31
CA LEU A 30 7.68 -7.46 6.75
C LEU A 30 8.49 -6.18 7.01
N PRO A 31 8.47 -5.63 8.24
CA PRO A 31 9.37 -4.54 8.59
C PRO A 31 10.83 -4.91 8.32
N PRO A 32 11.68 -3.98 7.88
CA PRO A 32 11.40 -2.54 7.82
C PRO A 32 10.71 -2.05 6.54
N MET A 33 10.40 -2.92 5.59
CA MET A 33 9.83 -2.53 4.30
C MET A 33 8.32 -2.27 4.35
N LEU A 34 7.61 -2.82 5.33
CA LEU A 34 6.18 -2.55 5.52
C LEU A 34 5.98 -1.07 5.89
N MET A 35 5.20 -0.33 5.09
CA MET A 35 5.11 1.13 5.16
C MET A 35 3.80 1.65 5.74
N PHE A 36 3.03 0.82 6.44
CA PHE A 36 1.85 1.25 7.18
C PHE A 36 1.64 0.35 8.40
N ASP A 37 0.96 0.92 9.41
CA ASP A 37 0.74 0.23 10.69
C ASP A 37 -0.63 -0.42 10.77
N ARG A 38 -1.59 0.08 10.02
CA ARG A 38 -2.97 -0.44 10.02
C ARG A 38 -3.70 -0.08 8.75
N ILE A 39 -4.66 -0.90 8.39
CA ILE A 39 -5.67 -0.58 7.37
C ILE A 39 -6.94 -0.24 8.15
N VAL A 40 -7.36 1.02 8.07
CA VAL A 40 -8.55 1.50 8.79
C VAL A 40 -9.83 1.25 8.01
N LYS A 41 -9.72 1.07 6.69
CA LYS A 41 -10.86 0.79 5.83
C LYS A 41 -10.40 0.04 4.59
N ILE A 42 -11.12 -1.01 4.23
CA ILE A 42 -11.01 -1.66 2.92
C ILE A 42 -12.41 -2.11 2.48
N THR A 43 -12.78 -1.78 1.27
CA THR A 43 -14.10 -2.10 0.70
C THR A 43 -13.99 -2.33 -0.80
N ASP A 44 -14.81 -3.21 -1.34
CA ASP A 44 -14.92 -3.44 -2.79
C ASP A 44 -16.03 -2.59 -3.43
N GLU A 45 -16.63 -1.69 -2.65
CA GLU A 45 -17.64 -0.74 -3.11
C GLU A 45 -17.20 0.68 -2.74
N GLY A 46 -17.70 1.67 -3.45
CA GLY A 46 -17.40 3.07 -3.15
C GLY A 46 -16.01 3.50 -3.57
N GLY A 47 -15.46 4.49 -2.86
CA GLY A 47 -14.27 5.20 -3.31
C GLY A 47 -14.58 6.14 -4.46
N LYS A 48 -13.54 6.79 -4.99
CA LYS A 48 -13.67 7.82 -6.03
C LYS A 48 -14.34 7.30 -7.31
N TYR A 49 -14.10 6.03 -7.64
CA TYR A 49 -14.58 5.41 -8.89
C TYR A 49 -15.70 4.38 -8.66
N GLY A 50 -16.11 4.16 -7.42
CA GLY A 50 -17.12 3.17 -7.09
C GLY A 50 -16.65 1.71 -7.17
N ASN A 51 -15.37 1.47 -7.36
CA ASN A 51 -14.78 0.14 -7.57
C ASN A 51 -13.98 -0.37 -6.38
N GLY A 52 -14.03 0.35 -5.26
CA GLY A 52 -13.33 -0.03 -4.04
C GLY A 52 -12.32 1.01 -3.56
N GLN A 53 -11.98 0.90 -2.27
CA GLN A 53 -11.09 1.85 -1.62
C GLN A 53 -10.33 1.18 -0.48
N ILE A 54 -9.07 1.58 -0.28
CA ILE A 54 -8.32 1.28 0.94
C ILE A 54 -7.85 2.58 1.56
N ILE A 55 -7.96 2.67 2.89
CA ILE A 55 -7.35 3.72 3.70
C ILE A 55 -6.45 3.07 4.73
N ALA A 56 -5.19 3.45 4.76
CA ALA A 56 -4.18 2.93 5.69
C ALA A 56 -3.43 4.08 6.36
N GLU A 57 -2.84 3.80 7.51
CA GLU A 57 -2.15 4.79 8.32
C GLU A 57 -0.78 4.29 8.75
N LEU A 58 0.19 5.21 8.77
CA LEU A 58 1.53 5.00 9.34
C LEU A 58 1.74 6.04 10.43
N ASP A 59 2.02 5.60 11.65
CA ASP A 59 2.45 6.48 12.74
C ASP A 59 3.87 6.95 12.46
N ILE A 60 4.07 8.26 12.44
CA ILE A 60 5.39 8.85 12.25
C ILE A 60 5.98 9.15 13.62
N THR A 61 7.18 8.59 13.85
CA THR A 61 7.95 8.84 15.08
C THR A 61 9.39 9.17 14.68
N PRO A 62 10.12 9.96 15.50
CA PRO A 62 11.49 10.37 15.14
C PRO A 62 12.49 9.21 15.03
N ASP A 63 12.17 8.05 15.59
CA ASP A 63 13.02 6.86 15.59
C ASP A 63 12.79 5.92 14.41
N LEU A 64 11.93 6.26 13.45
CA LEU A 64 11.78 5.46 12.24
C LEU A 64 13.11 5.37 11.50
N TRP A 65 13.45 4.17 11.05
CA TRP A 65 14.79 3.80 10.56
C TRP A 65 15.32 4.70 9.44
N PHE A 66 14.44 5.18 8.56
CA PHE A 66 14.85 5.97 7.39
C PHE A 66 15.32 7.38 7.77
N PHE A 67 14.92 7.92 8.93
CA PHE A 67 15.36 9.25 9.34
C PHE A 67 16.84 9.31 9.72
N ASP A 68 17.44 8.19 10.14
CA ASP A 68 18.86 8.15 10.48
C ASP A 68 19.78 8.16 9.25
N CYS A 69 19.30 7.65 8.13
CA CYS A 69 20.12 7.44 6.94
C CYS A 69 19.71 8.30 5.74
N HIS A 70 18.60 8.97 5.82
CA HIS A 70 18.07 9.74 4.69
C HIS A 70 17.54 11.10 5.16
N PHE A 71 18.40 12.11 5.30
CA PHE A 71 19.86 12.05 5.12
C PHE A 71 20.54 12.36 6.44
N THR A 72 21.82 12.05 6.60
CA THR A 72 22.58 12.43 7.78
C THR A 72 22.53 13.95 7.98
N GLY A 73 21.97 14.40 9.11
CA GLY A 73 21.80 15.83 9.40
C GLY A 73 20.63 16.50 8.70
N ASP A 74 19.89 15.77 7.88
CA ASP A 74 18.72 16.25 7.14
C ASP A 74 17.67 15.13 7.02
N PRO A 75 16.99 14.79 8.13
CA PRO A 75 16.09 13.64 8.14
C PRO A 75 14.78 13.94 7.40
N VAL A 76 14.49 13.11 6.42
CA VAL A 76 13.23 13.15 5.65
C VAL A 76 12.88 11.75 5.19
N MET A 77 11.61 11.39 5.25
CA MET A 77 11.15 10.10 4.72
C MET A 77 11.39 10.03 3.21
N PRO A 78 12.07 8.97 2.71
CA PRO A 78 12.18 8.79 1.25
C PRO A 78 10.82 8.74 0.57
N GLY A 79 10.61 9.57 -0.45
CA GLY A 79 9.36 9.59 -1.20
C GLY A 79 9.04 8.25 -1.85
N CYS A 80 10.07 7.51 -2.26
CA CYS A 80 9.90 6.17 -2.83
C CYS A 80 9.25 5.17 -1.85
N LEU A 81 9.42 5.35 -0.55
CA LEU A 81 8.77 4.48 0.44
C LEU A 81 7.27 4.76 0.56
N GLY A 82 6.87 6.02 0.46
CA GLY A 82 5.44 6.37 0.39
C GLY A 82 4.79 5.83 -0.88
N LEU A 83 5.49 5.91 -2.01
CA LEU A 83 5.03 5.30 -3.25
C LEU A 83 4.92 3.78 -3.12
N ASP A 84 5.92 3.13 -2.53
CA ASP A 84 5.88 1.68 -2.34
C ASP A 84 4.72 1.25 -1.44
N ALA A 85 4.41 2.04 -0.41
CA ALA A 85 3.23 1.79 0.42
C ALA A 85 1.95 1.72 -0.41
N MET A 86 1.81 2.59 -1.41
CA MET A 86 0.65 2.59 -2.30
C MET A 86 0.58 1.30 -3.12
N TRP A 87 1.70 0.83 -3.68
CA TRP A 87 1.75 -0.46 -4.37
C TRP A 87 1.46 -1.63 -3.43
N GLN A 88 1.99 -1.60 -2.21
CA GLN A 88 1.74 -2.63 -1.19
C GLN A 88 0.24 -2.75 -0.92
N LEU A 89 -0.45 -1.62 -0.82
CA LEU A 89 -1.89 -1.58 -0.54
C LEU A 89 -2.72 -2.11 -1.72
N VAL A 90 -2.34 -1.79 -2.95
CA VAL A 90 -3.03 -2.36 -4.13
C VAL A 90 -2.84 -3.88 -4.17
N GLY A 91 -1.64 -4.36 -3.91
CA GLY A 91 -1.36 -5.81 -3.84
C GLY A 91 -2.17 -6.50 -2.74
N PHE A 92 -2.23 -5.90 -1.56
CA PHE A 92 -3.05 -6.40 -0.47
C PHE A 92 -4.54 -6.47 -0.87
N TYR A 93 -5.04 -5.42 -1.50
CA TYR A 93 -6.43 -5.41 -1.99
C TYR A 93 -6.73 -6.60 -2.89
N LEU A 94 -5.83 -6.90 -3.83
CA LEU A 94 -6.04 -8.01 -4.76
C LEU A 94 -6.11 -9.36 -4.03
N GLY A 95 -5.26 -9.58 -3.04
CA GLY A 95 -5.31 -10.77 -2.21
C GLY A 95 -6.60 -10.84 -1.38
N TRP A 96 -6.99 -9.73 -0.77
CA TRP A 96 -8.22 -9.60 0.00
C TRP A 96 -9.46 -9.85 -0.86
N ALA A 97 -9.44 -9.43 -2.12
CA ALA A 97 -10.51 -9.65 -3.08
C ALA A 97 -10.56 -11.09 -3.61
N GLY A 98 -9.59 -11.93 -3.25
CA GLY A 98 -9.56 -13.35 -3.60
C GLY A 98 -8.69 -13.71 -4.80
N GLY A 99 -7.89 -12.78 -5.31
CA GLY A 99 -6.98 -13.05 -6.42
C GLY A 99 -5.86 -14.02 -6.03
N PRO A 100 -5.57 -15.04 -6.84
CA PRO A 100 -4.45 -15.95 -6.59
C PRO A 100 -3.15 -15.38 -7.14
N GLY A 101 -2.03 -15.78 -6.51
CA GLY A 101 -0.69 -15.46 -7.01
C GLY A 101 0.06 -14.43 -6.17
N ARG A 102 1.34 -14.28 -6.49
CA ARG A 102 2.26 -13.35 -5.81
C ARG A 102 2.21 -11.97 -6.47
N GLY A 103 2.25 -10.94 -5.63
CA GLY A 103 2.18 -9.54 -6.10
C GLY A 103 3.47 -9.02 -6.71
N ARG A 104 3.34 -8.28 -7.79
CA ARG A 104 4.44 -7.52 -8.40
C ARG A 104 3.93 -6.15 -8.81
N ALA A 105 4.66 -5.11 -8.46
CA ALA A 105 4.41 -3.76 -8.96
C ALA A 105 4.74 -3.72 -10.45
N LEU A 106 3.83 -3.17 -11.25
CA LEU A 106 3.97 -3.13 -12.71
C LEU A 106 4.26 -1.73 -13.24
N GLY A 107 3.91 -0.69 -12.48
CA GLY A 107 4.18 0.67 -12.90
C GLY A 107 3.26 1.70 -12.26
N ALA A 108 3.44 2.93 -12.70
CA ALA A 108 2.61 4.08 -12.37
C ALA A 108 2.55 5.00 -13.59
N GLY A 109 1.45 5.72 -13.75
CA GLY A 109 1.33 6.70 -14.82
C GLY A 109 2.05 7.99 -14.46
N GLU A 110 1.66 8.62 -13.36
CA GLU A 110 2.25 9.87 -12.89
C GLU A 110 2.38 9.83 -11.38
N VAL A 111 3.50 10.32 -10.88
CA VAL A 111 3.76 10.46 -9.44
C VAL A 111 4.23 11.88 -9.17
N LYS A 112 3.60 12.56 -8.21
CA LYS A 112 4.01 13.90 -7.78
C LYS A 112 4.24 13.92 -6.28
N PHE A 113 5.37 14.47 -5.89
CA PHE A 113 5.72 14.75 -4.50
C PHE A 113 5.68 16.26 -4.30
N SER A 114 4.67 16.75 -3.59
CA SER A 114 4.46 18.18 -3.35
C SER A 114 4.74 18.60 -1.90
N GLY A 115 5.21 17.69 -1.09
CA GLY A 115 5.57 17.91 0.30
C GLY A 115 6.49 16.81 0.81
N GLN A 116 6.81 16.86 2.10
CA GLN A 116 7.75 15.93 2.73
C GLN A 116 7.27 15.50 4.10
N VAL A 117 7.78 14.38 4.58
CA VAL A 117 7.52 13.86 5.92
C VAL A 117 8.77 14.05 6.76
N LEU A 118 8.67 14.88 7.78
CA LEU A 118 9.76 15.18 8.71
C LEU A 118 9.54 14.44 10.05
N PRO A 119 10.59 14.29 10.89
CA PRO A 119 10.47 13.50 12.14
C PRO A 119 9.44 14.01 13.15
N HIS A 120 9.06 15.27 13.08
CA HIS A 120 8.06 15.86 14.00
C HIS A 120 6.61 15.62 13.56
N ALA A 121 6.39 15.08 12.35
CA ALA A 121 5.06 14.70 11.87
C ALA A 121 4.46 13.59 12.75
N LYS A 122 3.14 13.41 12.68
CA LYS A 122 2.42 12.46 13.54
C LYS A 122 1.81 11.30 12.77
N LEU A 123 1.10 11.58 11.66
CA LEU A 123 0.31 10.56 10.99
C LEU A 123 0.38 10.72 9.47
N ALA A 124 0.80 9.66 8.79
CA ALA A 124 0.64 9.54 7.36
C ALA A 124 -0.63 8.73 7.06
N THR A 125 -1.42 9.20 6.11
CA THR A 125 -2.66 8.53 5.67
C THR A 125 -2.57 8.28 4.18
N TYR A 126 -2.71 7.02 3.79
CA TYR A 126 -2.75 6.61 2.39
C TYR A 126 -4.20 6.32 2.01
N THR A 127 -4.67 6.91 0.92
CA THR A 127 -5.98 6.62 0.35
C THR A 127 -5.79 6.07 -1.05
N ILE A 128 -6.26 4.86 -1.27
CA ILE A 128 -6.16 4.15 -2.53
C ILE A 128 -7.56 3.99 -3.10
N ASP A 129 -7.80 4.54 -4.28
CA ASP A 129 -9.07 4.41 -4.99
C ASP A 129 -8.89 3.50 -6.20
N LEU A 130 -9.53 2.34 -6.18
CA LEU A 130 -9.44 1.37 -7.26
C LEU A 130 -10.20 1.90 -8.48
N LYS A 131 -9.50 2.04 -9.61
CA LYS A 131 -10.09 2.43 -10.90
C LYS A 131 -10.62 1.21 -11.63
N ARG A 132 -9.84 0.12 -11.59
CA ARG A 132 -10.17 -1.12 -12.28
C ARG A 132 -9.56 -2.30 -11.55
N VAL A 133 -10.36 -3.34 -11.39
CA VAL A 133 -9.91 -4.62 -10.81
C VAL A 133 -10.24 -5.72 -11.81
N ILE A 134 -9.22 -6.45 -12.25
CA ILE A 134 -9.35 -7.55 -13.21
C ILE A 134 -9.08 -8.84 -12.44
N MET A 135 -10.08 -9.71 -12.38
CA MET A 135 -10.02 -11.02 -11.68
C MET A 135 -10.33 -12.14 -12.66
N ARG A 136 -9.49 -12.30 -13.66
CA ARG A 136 -9.63 -13.33 -14.68
C ARG A 136 -8.34 -14.13 -14.75
N LYS A 137 -7.93 -14.59 -15.93
CA LYS A 137 -6.63 -15.20 -16.16
C LYS A 137 -5.49 -14.25 -15.78
N LEU A 138 -5.64 -12.97 -16.08
CA LEU A 138 -4.81 -11.90 -15.54
C LEU A 138 -5.49 -11.35 -14.30
N VAL A 139 -4.77 -11.26 -13.18
CA VAL A 139 -5.22 -10.59 -11.97
C VAL A 139 -4.43 -9.30 -11.84
N MET A 140 -5.10 -8.16 -11.91
CA MET A 140 -4.45 -6.85 -11.87
C MET A 140 -5.37 -5.80 -11.27
N GLY A 141 -4.78 -4.90 -10.50
CA GLY A 141 -5.43 -3.69 -10.00
C GLY A 141 -4.80 -2.45 -10.59
N ILE A 142 -5.64 -1.48 -10.94
CA ILE A 142 -5.23 -0.14 -11.35
C ILE A 142 -5.89 0.83 -10.38
N ALA A 143 -5.11 1.74 -9.79
CA ALA A 143 -5.60 2.64 -8.76
C ALA A 143 -4.95 4.02 -8.84
N ASP A 144 -5.67 5.01 -8.36
CA ASP A 144 -5.10 6.31 -7.99
C ASP A 144 -4.91 6.34 -6.48
N ALA A 145 -3.92 7.07 -6.03
CA ALA A 145 -3.61 7.13 -4.61
C ALA A 145 -3.17 8.53 -4.20
N THR A 146 -3.44 8.85 -2.94
CA THR A 146 -2.91 10.05 -2.28
C THR A 146 -2.27 9.65 -0.96
N MET A 147 -1.27 10.43 -0.55
CA MET A 147 -0.70 10.36 0.79
C MET A 147 -0.85 11.72 1.44
N GLN A 148 -1.41 11.74 2.64
CA GLN A 148 -1.49 12.94 3.48
C GLN A 148 -0.55 12.79 4.66
N ILE A 149 -0.01 13.91 5.10
CA ILE A 149 0.71 14.00 6.37
C ILE A 149 0.02 15.04 7.25
N ASP A 150 -0.44 14.59 8.42
CA ASP A 150 -1.18 15.42 9.38
C ASP A 150 -2.35 16.18 8.70
N GLY A 151 -3.07 15.49 7.80
CA GLY A 151 -4.23 16.03 7.08
C GLY A 151 -3.92 16.82 5.82
N ARG A 152 -2.65 17.02 5.47
CA ARG A 152 -2.24 17.74 4.25
C ARG A 152 -1.77 16.79 3.17
N GLU A 153 -2.35 16.87 1.99
CA GLU A 153 -1.93 16.05 0.85
C GLU A 153 -0.51 16.43 0.41
N ILE A 154 0.35 15.44 0.32
CA ILE A 154 1.75 15.62 -0.07
C ILE A 154 2.16 14.78 -1.30
N TYR A 155 1.56 13.60 -1.49
CA TYR A 155 1.87 12.74 -2.64
C TYR A 155 0.59 12.40 -3.38
N VAL A 156 0.71 12.35 -4.72
CA VAL A 156 -0.35 11.86 -5.61
C VAL A 156 0.29 10.88 -6.59
N ALA A 157 -0.34 9.75 -6.77
CA ALA A 157 0.05 8.77 -7.78
C ALA A 157 -1.17 8.36 -8.59
N ASN A 158 -1.05 8.38 -9.90
CA ASN A 158 -2.12 7.99 -10.81
C ASN A 158 -1.73 6.74 -11.57
N ASP A 159 -2.72 5.88 -11.82
CA ASP A 159 -2.55 4.64 -12.60
C ASP A 159 -1.48 3.72 -12.04
N LEU A 160 -1.47 3.59 -10.71
CA LEU A 160 -0.68 2.55 -10.05
C LEU A 160 -1.16 1.19 -10.54
N ARG A 161 -0.23 0.31 -10.90
CA ARG A 161 -0.54 -1.02 -11.40
C ARG A 161 0.18 -2.08 -10.60
N VAL A 162 -0.58 -3.06 -10.14
CA VAL A 162 -0.07 -4.26 -9.47
C VAL A 162 -0.75 -5.46 -10.08
N GLY A 163 0.02 -6.51 -10.34
CA GLY A 163 -0.51 -7.79 -10.77
C GLY A 163 -0.22 -8.90 -9.77
N LEU A 164 -1.04 -9.94 -9.77
CA LEU A 164 -0.78 -11.17 -9.06
C LEU A 164 -0.43 -12.26 -10.08
N PHE A 165 0.63 -13.01 -9.82
CA PHE A 165 1.18 -14.01 -10.72
C PHE A 165 1.34 -15.34 -10.00
N THR A 166 0.74 -16.41 -10.55
CA THR A 166 0.91 -17.76 -10.02
C THR A 166 2.27 -18.34 -10.36
N ARG A 167 2.92 -17.81 -11.41
CA ARG A 167 4.29 -18.13 -11.79
C ARG A 167 5.10 -16.85 -11.91
N THR A 168 6.22 -16.79 -11.20
CA THR A 168 7.09 -15.59 -11.16
C THR A 168 8.50 -15.86 -11.64
N ASP A 169 8.78 -17.07 -12.10
CA ASP A 169 10.09 -17.52 -12.59
C ASP A 169 10.50 -16.84 -13.92
N ASN A 170 9.54 -16.34 -14.68
CA ASN A 170 9.77 -15.66 -15.96
C ASN A 170 9.39 -14.17 -15.92
N PHE A 171 9.33 -13.59 -14.73
CA PHE A 171 8.91 -12.20 -14.58
C PHE A 171 10.06 -11.21 -14.80
#